data_05d0af821798583e523dbfdec57530f5
#
_entry.id   05d0af821798583e523dbfdec57530f5
#
_cell.length_a   1.000
_cell.length_b   1.000
_cell.length_c   1.000
_cell.angle_alpha   90.00
_cell.angle_beta   90.00
_cell.angle_gamma   90.00
#
_symmetry.space_group_name_H-M   'P 1'
#
loop_
_entity.id
_entity.type
_entity.pdbx_description
1 polymer ?
#
loop_
_entity_poly.entity_id
_entity_poly.type
_entity_poly.pdbx_seq_one_letter_code
_entity_poly.pdbx_strand_id
1 'polypeptide(L)'
;MQIASGGVSDVGRIRTDNEDCFRIVAPLQLFVLSDGMGGEAHGEVASALAVETVTKHCLDSRENHATPLFGEVQASLSDQTKRLASAVHLANKRIFEAAEGHLEQRGMGATLTAAWIDGAKLSIAHVGDSRAYLLRSGTLQQLTSDHSLVAEQVRRGIITAAEAEESQMQSVLIRALGAQPEVEVDVEEHTLFVRDILILCSDGLTRMVTEPEIAGTLQAETNPTRAAEKLVALANEYGGADNVTVIVIRLEPGSRKWFSWLRRGARSKAASNGSGGGKLDG
;
A
#
# COMPACT_ATOMS: atom_id res chain seq x y z
N MET A 1 -10.80 -0.09 -15.47
CA MET A 1 -9.47 0.20 -14.97
C MET A 1 -8.83 -1.12 -14.62
N GLN A 2 -7.56 -1.31 -14.92
CA GLN A 2 -6.76 -2.49 -14.57
C GLN A 2 -5.70 -2.05 -13.57
N ILE A 3 -5.37 -2.92 -12.59
CA ILE A 3 -4.33 -2.63 -11.60
C ILE A 3 -3.16 -3.55 -11.85
N ALA A 4 -1.96 -2.98 -11.96
CA ALA A 4 -0.69 -3.67 -11.94
C ALA A 4 0.06 -3.27 -10.65
N SER A 5 0.64 -4.24 -9.94
CA SER A 5 1.33 -3.95 -8.70
C SER A 5 2.57 -4.82 -8.53
N GLY A 6 3.52 -4.34 -7.77
CA GLY A 6 4.71 -5.05 -7.36
C GLY A 6 5.25 -4.49 -6.06
N GLY A 7 5.93 -5.30 -5.28
CA GLY A 7 6.52 -4.89 -4.00
C GLY A 7 7.83 -5.61 -3.75
N VAL A 8 8.71 -4.94 -3.01
CA VAL A 8 10.04 -5.42 -2.61
C VAL A 8 10.29 -4.99 -1.17
N SER A 9 10.91 -5.85 -0.38
CA SER A 9 11.44 -5.56 0.94
C SER A 9 12.90 -6.00 1.00
N ASP A 10 13.75 -5.20 1.62
CA ASP A 10 15.18 -5.43 1.78
C ASP A 10 15.63 -5.03 3.19
N VAL A 11 16.58 -5.79 3.75
CA VAL A 11 17.08 -5.56 5.11
C VAL A 11 17.87 -4.24 5.26
N GLY A 12 18.26 -3.62 4.16
CA GLY A 12 19.14 -2.47 4.18
C GLY A 12 20.62 -2.87 4.24
N ARG A 13 21.46 -1.93 4.71
CA ARG A 13 22.92 -2.13 4.80
C ARG A 13 23.45 -2.18 6.23
N ILE A 14 22.66 -1.69 7.17
CA ILE A 14 23.07 -1.52 8.58
C ILE A 14 22.38 -2.54 9.48
N ARG A 15 21.13 -2.87 9.22
CA ARG A 15 20.36 -3.82 10.00
C ARG A 15 20.78 -5.27 9.70
N THR A 16 20.64 -6.16 10.68
CA THR A 16 20.86 -7.61 10.53
C THR A 16 19.61 -8.36 10.17
N ASP A 17 18.46 -7.88 10.64
CA ASP A 17 17.17 -8.51 10.49
C ASP A 17 16.19 -7.56 9.81
N ASN A 18 15.22 -8.12 9.10
CA ASN A 18 14.19 -7.35 8.42
C ASN A 18 12.88 -7.44 9.23
N GLU A 19 12.53 -6.35 9.91
CA GLU A 19 11.33 -6.24 10.72
C GLU A 19 10.14 -5.69 9.91
N ASP A 20 10.35 -5.31 8.63
CA ASP A 20 9.29 -4.94 7.71
C ASP A 20 8.52 -6.17 7.21
N CYS A 21 7.22 -6.04 7.08
CA CYS A 21 6.35 -7.02 6.46
C CYS A 21 5.37 -6.36 5.48
N PHE A 22 5.14 -6.98 4.33
CA PHE A 22 4.11 -6.51 3.41
C PHE A 22 3.34 -7.63 2.76
N ARG A 23 2.15 -7.31 2.24
CA ARG A 23 1.34 -8.24 1.45
C ARG A 23 0.55 -7.53 0.36
N ILE A 24 0.55 -8.15 -0.82
CA ILE A 24 -0.29 -7.78 -1.96
C ILE A 24 -1.35 -8.85 -2.14
N VAL A 25 -2.61 -8.52 -1.91
CA VAL A 25 -3.75 -9.43 -2.09
C VAL A 25 -4.47 -9.03 -3.38
N ALA A 26 -3.91 -9.46 -4.51
CA ALA A 26 -4.38 -9.07 -5.83
C ALA A 26 -5.89 -9.29 -6.09
N PRO A 27 -6.52 -10.41 -5.65
CA PRO A 27 -7.97 -10.62 -5.83
C PRO A 27 -8.85 -9.61 -5.10
N LEU A 28 -8.35 -9.03 -3.99
CA LEU A 28 -9.02 -7.97 -3.23
C LEU A 28 -8.59 -6.57 -3.65
N GLN A 29 -7.49 -6.43 -4.37
CA GLN A 29 -6.81 -5.16 -4.60
C GLN A 29 -6.46 -4.47 -3.26
N LEU A 30 -6.02 -5.28 -2.28
CA LEU A 30 -5.60 -4.86 -0.96
C LEU A 30 -4.07 -4.93 -0.87
N PHE A 31 -3.48 -3.86 -0.38
CA PHE A 31 -2.04 -3.68 -0.20
C PHE A 31 -1.80 -3.29 1.24
N VAL A 32 -0.94 -4.02 1.92
CA VAL A 32 -0.66 -3.82 3.36
C VAL A 32 0.84 -3.79 3.56
N LEU A 33 1.33 -2.80 4.28
CA LEU A 33 2.71 -2.64 4.70
C LEU A 33 2.74 -2.33 6.19
N SER A 34 3.69 -2.92 6.89
CA SER A 34 3.91 -2.74 8.32
C SER A 34 5.41 -2.80 8.60
N ASP A 35 5.90 -1.83 9.34
CA ASP A 35 7.27 -1.72 9.83
C ASP A 35 7.25 -2.04 11.32
N GLY A 36 8.02 -3.05 11.69
CA GLY A 36 8.06 -3.58 13.04
C GLY A 36 9.08 -2.84 13.92
N MET A 37 8.73 -2.63 15.17
CA MET A 37 9.60 -2.04 16.16
C MET A 37 9.59 -2.84 17.45
N GLY A 38 10.75 -2.91 18.13
CA GLY A 38 10.91 -3.62 19.39
C GLY A 38 12.22 -4.40 19.39
N GLY A 39 13.15 -4.14 20.33
CA GLY A 39 14.47 -4.78 20.35
C GLY A 39 14.41 -6.32 20.30
N GLU A 40 15.51 -6.95 19.84
CA GLU A 40 15.75 -8.41 19.82
C GLU A 40 14.65 -9.26 19.16
N ALA A 41 14.39 -9.07 17.84
CA ALA A 41 13.53 -9.92 16.98
C ALA A 41 12.01 -9.86 17.24
N HIS A 42 11.51 -8.86 17.95
CA HIS A 42 10.08 -8.79 18.25
C HIS A 42 9.30 -7.86 17.30
N GLY A 43 9.98 -6.96 16.58
CA GLY A 43 9.40 -6.12 15.54
C GLY A 43 8.90 -6.96 14.37
N GLU A 44 9.65 -7.96 13.93
CA GLU A 44 9.24 -8.91 12.90
C GLU A 44 7.92 -9.63 13.24
N VAL A 45 7.75 -10.04 14.50
CA VAL A 45 6.52 -10.69 14.96
C VAL A 45 5.34 -9.72 14.91
N ALA A 46 5.54 -8.47 15.35
CA ALA A 46 4.49 -7.46 15.38
C ALA A 46 4.03 -7.09 13.96
N SER A 47 4.97 -6.82 13.04
CA SER A 47 4.67 -6.48 11.66
C SER A 47 3.98 -7.63 10.89
N ALA A 48 4.47 -8.86 11.07
CA ALA A 48 3.87 -10.05 10.47
C ALA A 48 2.44 -10.26 10.99
N LEU A 49 2.21 -10.13 12.30
CA LEU A 49 0.88 -10.28 12.93
C LEU A 49 -0.08 -9.17 12.45
N ALA A 50 0.41 -7.94 12.28
CA ALA A 50 -0.37 -6.84 11.72
C ALA A 50 -0.85 -7.16 10.30
N VAL A 51 0.07 -7.51 9.40
CA VAL A 51 -0.21 -7.81 8.00
C VAL A 51 -1.13 -9.02 7.84
N GLU A 52 -0.89 -10.10 8.61
CA GLU A 52 -1.74 -11.28 8.60
C GLU A 52 -3.16 -10.97 9.07
N THR A 53 -3.30 -10.24 10.18
CA THR A 53 -4.60 -9.91 10.77
C THR A 53 -5.43 -9.04 9.83
N VAL A 54 -4.85 -7.97 9.29
CA VAL A 54 -5.54 -7.08 8.34
C VAL A 54 -5.96 -7.84 7.09
N THR A 55 -5.05 -8.62 6.51
CA THR A 55 -5.35 -9.41 5.32
C THR A 55 -6.50 -10.38 5.56
N LYS A 56 -6.44 -11.14 6.65
CA LYS A 56 -7.48 -12.14 6.98
C LYS A 56 -8.82 -11.50 7.23
N HIS A 57 -8.88 -10.44 8.05
CA HIS A 57 -10.14 -9.75 8.36
C HIS A 57 -10.79 -9.15 7.11
N CYS A 58 -10.01 -8.57 6.19
CA CYS A 58 -10.54 -8.04 4.94
C CYS A 58 -11.05 -9.15 4.00
N LEU A 59 -10.37 -10.31 3.95
CA LEU A 59 -10.84 -11.48 3.20
C LEU A 59 -12.16 -12.00 3.78
N ASP A 60 -12.20 -12.26 5.08
CA ASP A 60 -13.39 -12.75 5.78
C ASP A 60 -14.58 -11.78 5.60
N SER A 61 -14.32 -10.47 5.66
CA SER A 61 -15.33 -9.43 5.46
C SER A 61 -15.88 -9.36 4.03
N ARG A 62 -15.06 -9.72 3.04
CA ARG A 62 -15.51 -9.80 1.65
C ARG A 62 -16.43 -10.98 1.41
N GLU A 63 -16.13 -12.11 2.03
CA GLU A 63 -16.93 -13.35 1.91
C GLU A 63 -18.18 -13.32 2.78
N ASN A 64 -18.10 -12.71 3.96
CA ASN A 64 -19.20 -12.64 4.92
C ASN A 64 -19.40 -11.21 5.44
N HIS A 65 -20.44 -10.55 4.97
CA HIS A 65 -20.81 -9.20 5.42
C HIS A 65 -21.20 -9.11 6.91
N ALA A 66 -21.46 -10.24 7.58
CA ALA A 66 -21.72 -10.30 9.02
C ALA A 66 -20.44 -10.34 9.87
N THR A 67 -19.24 -10.29 9.26
CA THR A 67 -17.97 -10.20 10.00
C THR A 67 -18.01 -9.02 10.97
N PRO A 68 -17.73 -9.22 12.28
CA PRO A 68 -17.80 -8.17 13.28
C PRO A 68 -16.86 -7.01 12.97
N LEU A 69 -17.28 -5.80 13.30
CA LEU A 69 -16.40 -4.61 13.30
C LEU A 69 -15.79 -4.44 14.68
N PHE A 70 -14.51 -4.04 14.72
CA PHE A 70 -13.75 -3.76 15.92
C PHE A 70 -13.38 -2.28 15.97
N GLY A 71 -13.33 -1.72 17.19
CA GLY A 71 -12.99 -0.32 17.42
C GLY A 71 -14.10 0.66 17.01
N GLU A 72 -13.84 1.93 17.24
CA GLU A 72 -14.74 3.01 16.82
C GLU A 72 -14.49 3.35 15.35
N VAL A 73 -15.56 3.29 14.55
CA VAL A 73 -15.48 3.58 13.12
C VAL A 73 -16.53 4.64 12.77
N GLN A 74 -16.10 5.71 12.12
CA GLN A 74 -16.98 6.82 11.74
C GLN A 74 -18.11 6.36 10.81
N ALA A 75 -19.35 6.74 11.15
CA ALA A 75 -20.54 6.31 10.42
C ALA A 75 -20.58 6.81 8.96
N SER A 76 -19.94 7.94 8.67
CA SER A 76 -19.88 8.59 7.35
C SER A 76 -19.03 7.87 6.31
N LEU A 77 -18.13 7.00 6.74
CA LEU A 77 -17.22 6.27 5.86
C LEU A 77 -17.94 5.18 5.06
N SER A 78 -17.40 4.81 3.91
CA SER A 78 -17.87 3.65 3.14
C SER A 78 -17.70 2.34 3.91
N ASP A 79 -18.50 1.33 3.57
CA ASP A 79 -18.42 0.01 4.21
C ASP A 79 -17.02 -0.61 4.08
N GLN A 80 -16.36 -0.44 2.95
CA GLN A 80 -14.99 -0.88 2.73
C GLN A 80 -14.01 -0.22 3.69
N THR A 81 -14.06 1.11 3.85
CA THR A 81 -13.17 1.85 4.74
C THR A 81 -13.41 1.48 6.20
N LYS A 82 -14.69 1.28 6.60
CA LYS A 82 -15.05 0.78 7.93
C LYS A 82 -14.42 -0.58 8.22
N ARG A 83 -14.46 -1.50 7.25
CA ARG A 83 -13.86 -2.83 7.39
C ARG A 83 -12.35 -2.78 7.46
N LEU A 84 -11.73 -1.90 6.67
CA LEU A 84 -10.29 -1.69 6.71
C LEU A 84 -9.84 -1.13 8.07
N ALA A 85 -10.50 -0.08 8.56
CA ALA A 85 -10.23 0.48 9.89
C ALA A 85 -10.41 -0.56 11.00
N SER A 86 -11.52 -1.32 10.95
CA SER A 86 -11.80 -2.42 11.86
C SER A 86 -10.70 -3.49 11.86
N ALA A 87 -10.15 -3.82 10.69
CA ALA A 87 -9.03 -4.75 10.57
C ALA A 87 -7.79 -4.24 11.30
N VAL A 88 -7.51 -2.94 11.24
CA VAL A 88 -6.38 -2.30 11.93
C VAL A 88 -6.58 -2.29 13.44
N HIS A 89 -7.79 -1.96 13.92
CA HIS A 89 -8.11 -2.08 15.34
C HIS A 89 -7.94 -3.52 15.87
N LEU A 90 -8.36 -4.52 15.09
CA LEU A 90 -8.16 -5.92 15.45
C LEU A 90 -6.66 -6.29 15.48
N ALA A 91 -5.87 -5.77 14.54
CA ALA A 91 -4.42 -5.97 14.51
C ALA A 91 -3.77 -5.38 15.77
N ASN A 92 -4.12 -4.13 16.13
CA ASN A 92 -3.64 -3.52 17.37
C ASN A 92 -3.93 -4.38 18.60
N LYS A 93 -5.19 -4.82 18.74
CA LYS A 93 -5.61 -5.67 19.86
C LYS A 93 -4.77 -6.94 19.94
N ARG A 94 -4.53 -7.63 18.82
CA ARG A 94 -3.76 -8.88 18.78
C ARG A 94 -2.29 -8.67 19.14
N ILE A 95 -1.67 -7.60 18.64
CA ILE A 95 -0.27 -7.29 18.95
C ILE A 95 -0.15 -6.95 20.44
N PHE A 96 -1.05 -6.12 20.96
CA PHE A 96 -1.07 -5.75 22.38
C PHE A 96 -1.25 -6.97 23.29
N GLU A 97 -2.21 -7.85 22.98
CA GLU A 97 -2.45 -9.09 23.75
C GLU A 97 -1.24 -10.05 23.69
N ALA A 98 -0.56 -10.15 22.55
CA ALA A 98 0.63 -10.96 22.40
C ALA A 98 1.81 -10.39 23.22
N ALA A 99 2.01 -9.06 23.20
CA ALA A 99 3.03 -8.37 23.96
C ALA A 99 2.82 -8.52 25.48
N GLU A 100 1.57 -8.48 25.95
CA GLU A 100 1.25 -8.69 27.37
C GLU A 100 1.35 -10.16 27.80
N GLY A 101 1.08 -11.09 26.89
CA GLY A 101 1.10 -12.54 27.15
C GLY A 101 2.50 -13.14 27.28
N HIS A 102 3.52 -12.49 26.73
CA HIS A 102 4.90 -13.00 26.68
C HIS A 102 5.90 -11.93 27.14
N LEU A 103 6.61 -12.19 28.23
CA LEU A 103 7.61 -11.24 28.80
C LEU A 103 8.68 -10.83 27.77
N GLU A 104 9.05 -11.74 26.88
CA GLU A 104 10.04 -11.54 25.82
C GLU A 104 9.53 -10.58 24.71
N GLN A 105 8.22 -10.49 24.51
CA GLN A 105 7.59 -9.67 23.49
C GLN A 105 7.08 -8.31 24.00
N ARG A 106 7.38 -7.98 25.26
CA ARG A 106 6.99 -6.71 25.85
C ARG A 106 7.59 -5.54 25.10
N GLY A 107 6.72 -4.59 24.72
CA GLY A 107 7.11 -3.38 24.00
C GLY A 107 7.28 -3.57 22.49
N MET A 108 6.96 -4.75 21.94
CA MET A 108 6.84 -4.88 20.50
C MET A 108 5.68 -4.05 19.98
N GLY A 109 5.86 -3.48 18.82
CA GLY A 109 4.85 -2.70 18.12
C GLY A 109 5.12 -2.67 16.63
N ALA A 110 4.23 -2.05 15.89
CA ALA A 110 4.44 -1.89 14.46
C ALA A 110 3.70 -0.65 13.95
N THR A 111 4.17 -0.11 12.83
CA THR A 111 3.36 0.77 11.97
C THR A 111 2.37 -0.06 11.18
N LEU A 112 1.43 0.60 10.52
CA LEU A 112 0.62 -0.03 9.48
C LEU A 112 0.14 1.03 8.49
N THR A 113 0.34 0.75 7.22
CA THR A 113 -0.26 1.50 6.11
C THR A 113 -0.91 0.52 5.15
N ALA A 114 -2.23 0.63 5.01
CA ALA A 114 -3.01 -0.24 4.15
C ALA A 114 -3.82 0.56 3.14
N ALA A 115 -3.84 0.08 1.89
CA ALA A 115 -4.62 0.63 0.80
C ALA A 115 -5.52 -0.45 0.20
N TRP A 116 -6.83 -0.18 0.14
CA TRP A 116 -7.81 -1.09 -0.45
C TRP A 116 -8.54 -0.37 -1.60
N ILE A 117 -8.45 -0.93 -2.81
CA ILE A 117 -9.04 -0.33 -4.00
C ILE A 117 -10.28 -1.13 -4.43
N ASP A 118 -11.41 -0.43 -4.64
CA ASP A 118 -12.61 -1.00 -5.25
C ASP A 118 -13.10 -0.09 -6.39
N GLY A 119 -12.96 -0.58 -7.62
CA GLY A 119 -13.22 0.24 -8.80
C GLY A 119 -12.31 1.47 -8.86
N ALA A 120 -12.88 2.65 -8.68
CA ALA A 120 -12.15 3.92 -8.61
C ALA A 120 -11.99 4.47 -7.19
N LYS A 121 -12.49 3.75 -6.18
CA LYS A 121 -12.38 4.18 -4.79
C LYS A 121 -11.14 3.58 -4.14
N LEU A 122 -10.40 4.41 -3.43
CA LEU A 122 -9.29 4.04 -2.58
C LEU A 122 -9.68 4.30 -1.13
N SER A 123 -9.56 3.29 -0.30
CA SER A 123 -9.61 3.41 1.16
C SER A 123 -8.20 3.27 1.71
N ILE A 124 -7.77 4.17 2.57
CA ILE A 124 -6.51 4.10 3.30
C ILE A 124 -6.82 3.98 4.79
N ALA A 125 -6.08 3.12 5.48
CA ALA A 125 -6.01 3.09 6.95
C ALA A 125 -4.53 3.11 7.35
N HIS A 126 -4.20 3.94 8.36
CA HIS A 126 -2.83 4.26 8.69
C HIS A 126 -2.60 4.45 10.18
N VAL A 127 -1.47 3.91 10.68
CA VAL A 127 -0.89 4.14 12.01
C VAL A 127 0.63 4.10 11.87
N GLY A 128 1.35 5.10 12.36
CA GLY A 128 2.81 5.16 12.36
C GLY A 128 3.40 6.21 11.41
N ASP A 129 4.58 5.96 10.87
CA ASP A 129 5.31 6.83 9.95
C ASP A 129 5.68 6.18 8.61
N SER A 130 5.23 4.96 8.36
CA SER A 130 5.19 4.40 7.02
C SER A 130 4.20 5.19 6.16
N ARG A 131 4.51 5.47 4.91
CA ARG A 131 3.76 6.44 4.13
C ARG A 131 3.04 5.83 2.93
N ALA A 132 1.93 6.47 2.55
CA ALA A 132 1.28 6.31 1.26
C ALA A 132 1.37 7.60 0.46
N TYR A 133 1.76 7.50 -0.83
CA TYR A 133 1.81 8.63 -1.77
C TYR A 133 0.99 8.33 -3.02
N LEU A 134 0.46 9.38 -3.60
CA LEU A 134 -0.20 9.37 -4.90
C LEU A 134 0.57 10.23 -5.89
N LEU A 135 1.08 9.62 -6.96
CA LEU A 135 1.63 10.35 -8.09
C LEU A 135 0.53 10.53 -9.15
N ARG A 136 0.10 11.77 -9.33
CA ARG A 136 -0.93 12.17 -10.30
C ARG A 136 -0.45 13.36 -11.12
N SER A 137 -0.52 13.25 -12.45
CA SER A 137 -0.14 14.33 -13.37
C SER A 137 1.27 14.90 -13.13
N GLY A 138 2.19 14.05 -12.68
CA GLY A 138 3.59 14.44 -12.40
C GLY A 138 3.84 14.96 -10.99
N THR A 139 2.82 15.16 -10.17
CA THR A 139 2.93 15.61 -8.79
C THR A 139 2.80 14.44 -7.83
N LEU A 140 3.78 14.24 -6.95
CA LEU A 140 3.73 13.31 -5.84
C LEU A 140 3.09 13.99 -4.64
N GLN A 141 2.07 13.37 -4.07
CA GLN A 141 1.35 13.87 -2.90
C GLN A 141 1.37 12.80 -1.82
N GLN A 142 1.82 13.11 -0.61
CA GLN A 142 1.65 12.26 0.56
C GLN A 142 0.17 12.25 0.96
N LEU A 143 -0.38 11.05 1.15
CA LEU A 143 -1.78 10.84 1.56
C LEU A 143 -1.91 10.56 3.06
N THR A 144 -0.86 10.08 3.71
CA THR A 144 -0.81 9.79 5.16
C THR A 144 -0.14 10.92 5.91
N SER A 145 -0.41 11.03 7.22
CA SER A 145 0.30 11.96 8.11
C SER A 145 1.12 11.15 9.12
N ASP A 146 2.42 11.40 9.21
CA ASP A 146 3.28 10.66 10.10
C ASP A 146 2.89 10.85 11.58
N HIS A 147 2.82 9.76 12.32
CA HIS A 147 2.62 9.74 13.76
C HIS A 147 3.97 9.69 14.50
N SER A 148 4.89 10.55 14.10
CA SER A 148 6.19 10.73 14.76
C SER A 148 6.20 11.99 15.62
N LEU A 149 7.12 12.02 16.60
CA LEU A 149 7.29 13.18 17.48
C LEU A 149 7.65 14.43 16.67
N VAL A 150 8.56 14.31 15.72
CA VAL A 150 9.00 15.44 14.89
C VAL A 150 7.87 15.97 13.99
N ALA A 151 7.07 15.09 13.40
CA ALA A 151 5.92 15.50 12.60
C ALA A 151 4.89 16.26 13.43
N GLU A 152 4.66 15.84 14.67
CA GLU A 152 3.77 16.56 15.60
C GLU A 152 4.33 17.93 15.99
N GLN A 153 5.63 18.04 16.21
CA GLN A 153 6.29 19.32 16.50
C GLN A 153 6.20 20.29 15.31
N VAL A 154 6.36 19.79 14.08
CA VAL A 154 6.15 20.59 12.85
C VAL A 154 4.70 21.07 12.75
N ARG A 155 3.71 20.20 12.95
CA ARG A 155 2.29 20.55 12.93
C ARG A 155 1.92 21.63 13.94
N ARG A 156 2.56 21.60 15.12
CA ARG A 156 2.37 22.62 16.18
C ARG A 156 3.20 23.88 15.96
N GLY A 157 4.02 23.95 14.92
CA GLY A 157 4.89 25.09 14.65
C GLY A 157 6.03 25.26 15.67
N ILE A 158 6.40 24.17 16.38
CA ILE A 158 7.50 24.17 17.36
C ILE A 158 8.85 24.12 16.66
N ILE A 159 8.94 23.31 15.58
CA ILE A 159 10.11 23.23 14.69
C ILE A 159 9.66 23.36 13.24
N THR A 160 10.58 23.72 12.37
CA THR A 160 10.39 23.72 10.92
C THR A 160 10.54 22.30 10.33
N ALA A 161 10.08 22.08 9.10
CA ALA A 161 10.29 20.81 8.40
C ALA A 161 11.80 20.48 8.24
N ALA A 162 12.63 21.49 7.93
CA ALA A 162 14.07 21.31 7.81
C ALA A 162 14.73 20.89 9.14
N GLU A 163 14.33 21.47 10.26
CA GLU A 163 14.82 21.06 11.59
C GLU A 163 14.36 19.63 11.94
N ALA A 164 13.17 19.21 11.48
CA ALA A 164 12.68 17.85 11.66
C ALA A 164 13.54 16.83 10.91
N GLU A 165 13.98 17.14 9.68
CA GLU A 165 14.86 16.30 8.87
C GLU A 165 16.26 16.11 9.48
N GLU A 166 16.75 17.05 10.29
CA GLU A 166 18.03 16.98 10.98
C GLU A 166 17.93 16.40 12.41
N SER A 167 16.71 16.15 12.89
CA SER A 167 16.48 15.73 14.26
C SER A 167 16.90 14.27 14.50
N GLN A 168 17.55 14.02 15.65
CA GLN A 168 17.85 12.67 16.11
C GLN A 168 16.59 11.91 16.61
N MET A 169 15.45 12.59 16.69
CA MET A 169 14.18 12.01 17.17
C MET A 169 13.22 11.64 16.03
N GLN A 170 13.69 11.53 14.79
CA GLN A 170 12.86 11.20 13.63
C GLN A 170 12.15 9.85 13.77
N SER A 171 12.82 8.86 14.42
CA SER A 171 12.28 7.51 14.64
C SER A 171 11.38 7.38 15.87
N VAL A 172 11.14 8.48 16.60
CA VAL A 172 10.29 8.41 17.80
C VAL A 172 8.82 8.48 17.39
N LEU A 173 8.13 7.35 17.44
CA LEU A 173 6.70 7.27 17.19
C LEU A 173 5.89 7.72 18.42
N ILE A 174 4.84 8.48 18.17
CA ILE A 174 3.82 8.86 19.16
C ILE A 174 2.57 7.98 19.09
N ARG A 175 2.43 7.21 17.99
CA ARG A 175 1.31 6.28 17.77
C ARG A 175 1.81 5.08 16.96
N ALA A 176 1.59 3.86 17.50
CA ALA A 176 1.93 2.61 16.87
C ALA A 176 0.99 1.50 17.33
N LEU A 177 0.84 0.44 16.54
CA LEU A 177 0.09 -0.76 16.91
C LEU A 177 0.80 -1.50 18.05
N GLY A 178 0.03 -2.02 18.99
CA GLY A 178 0.52 -2.82 20.12
C GLY A 178 1.06 -2.00 21.30
N ALA A 179 1.26 -0.68 21.15
CA ALA A 179 1.75 0.18 22.22
C ALA A 179 0.71 0.41 23.33
N GLN A 180 -0.57 0.40 22.97
CA GLN A 180 -1.70 0.61 23.90
C GLN A 180 -2.85 -0.34 23.54
N PRO A 181 -3.77 -0.62 24.50
CA PRO A 181 -4.91 -1.51 24.23
C PRO A 181 -5.83 -1.00 23.12
N GLU A 182 -5.91 0.31 22.95
CA GLU A 182 -6.66 0.99 21.89
C GLU A 182 -5.75 1.93 21.11
N VAL A 183 -6.00 2.06 19.82
CA VAL A 183 -5.26 2.95 18.92
C VAL A 183 -6.23 3.77 18.06
N GLU A 184 -5.92 5.03 17.87
CA GLU A 184 -6.60 5.85 16.86
C GLU A 184 -6.05 5.51 15.47
N VAL A 185 -6.95 5.16 14.55
CA VAL A 185 -6.60 4.81 13.16
C VAL A 185 -6.98 5.96 12.25
N ASP A 186 -6.01 6.54 11.56
CA ASP A 186 -6.29 7.51 10.51
C ASP A 186 -6.87 6.80 9.30
N VAL A 187 -7.96 7.33 8.77
CA VAL A 187 -8.64 6.78 7.59
C VAL A 187 -8.95 7.85 6.57
N GLU A 188 -8.72 7.53 5.30
CA GLU A 188 -9.01 8.44 4.19
C GLU A 188 -9.64 7.70 3.02
N GLU A 189 -10.45 8.44 2.24
CA GLU A 189 -11.08 7.97 1.01
C GLU A 189 -10.70 8.88 -0.15
N HIS A 190 -10.19 8.31 -1.22
CA HIS A 190 -9.82 9.05 -2.43
C HIS A 190 -10.45 8.44 -3.68
N THR A 191 -10.62 9.26 -4.71
CA THR A 191 -10.98 8.79 -6.05
C THR A 191 -9.73 8.67 -6.90
N LEU A 192 -9.51 7.48 -7.46
CA LEU A 192 -8.39 7.18 -8.34
C LEU A 192 -8.81 7.30 -9.82
N PHE A 193 -7.85 7.69 -10.64
CA PHE A 193 -8.00 7.81 -12.08
C PHE A 193 -7.00 6.92 -12.82
N VAL A 194 -7.31 6.62 -14.06
CA VAL A 194 -6.37 5.94 -14.96
C VAL A 194 -5.08 6.76 -15.08
N ARG A 195 -3.92 6.10 -14.95
CA ARG A 195 -2.55 6.62 -14.92
C ARG A 195 -2.11 7.15 -13.55
N ASP A 196 -2.94 7.12 -12.52
CA ASP A 196 -2.44 7.31 -11.16
C ASP A 196 -1.46 6.21 -10.79
N ILE A 197 -0.49 6.56 -9.95
CA ILE A 197 0.43 5.60 -9.34
C ILE A 197 0.37 5.82 -7.84
N LEU A 198 0.05 4.76 -7.12
CA LEU A 198 0.08 4.74 -5.65
C LEU A 198 1.34 4.01 -5.20
N ILE A 199 1.98 4.51 -4.15
CA ILE A 199 3.12 3.87 -3.50
C ILE A 199 2.85 3.79 -2.00
N LEU A 200 3.16 2.63 -1.40
CA LEU A 200 3.29 2.48 0.05
C LEU A 200 4.75 2.17 0.35
N CYS A 201 5.31 2.78 1.37
CA CYS A 201 6.70 2.54 1.76
C CYS A 201 6.92 2.68 3.26
N SER A 202 7.91 1.95 3.80
CA SER A 202 8.46 2.19 5.13
C SER A 202 9.35 3.43 5.14
N ASP A 203 9.69 3.90 6.33
CA ASP A 203 10.51 5.08 6.54
C ASP A 203 11.94 4.94 6.01
N GLY A 204 12.46 3.70 5.91
CA GLY A 204 13.75 3.42 5.30
C GLY A 204 13.88 3.86 3.84
N LEU A 205 12.76 4.03 3.10
CA LEU A 205 12.79 4.68 1.80
C LEU A 205 12.90 6.20 1.97
N THR A 206 11.99 6.81 2.70
CA THR A 206 11.79 8.27 2.74
C THR A 206 12.84 9.02 3.52
N ARG A 207 13.60 8.34 4.38
CA ARG A 207 14.79 8.88 5.02
C ARG A 207 16.01 8.94 4.10
N MET A 208 16.04 8.09 3.06
CA MET A 208 17.19 8.00 2.15
C MET A 208 16.92 8.69 0.81
N VAL A 209 15.70 8.57 0.28
CA VAL A 209 15.34 9.00 -1.08
C VAL A 209 14.36 10.16 -1.03
N THR A 210 14.67 11.25 -1.73
CA THR A 210 13.82 12.43 -1.77
C THR A 210 12.55 12.20 -2.59
N GLU A 211 11.48 12.95 -2.29
CA GLU A 211 10.22 12.87 -3.05
C GLU A 211 10.38 13.14 -4.55
N PRO A 212 11.22 14.09 -5.02
CA PRO A 212 11.50 14.26 -6.46
C PRO A 212 12.14 13.03 -7.11
N GLU A 213 13.03 12.32 -6.42
CA GLU A 213 13.67 11.09 -6.92
C GLU A 213 12.69 9.94 -6.95
N ILE A 214 11.82 9.81 -5.93
CA ILE A 214 10.72 8.84 -5.92
C ILE A 214 9.81 9.09 -7.13
N ALA A 215 9.35 10.32 -7.32
CA ALA A 215 8.50 10.70 -8.45
C ALA A 215 9.17 10.41 -9.81
N GLY A 216 10.44 10.77 -9.96
CA GLY A 216 11.25 10.55 -11.17
C GLY A 216 11.37 9.05 -11.49
N THR A 217 11.66 8.22 -10.50
CA THR A 217 11.74 6.77 -10.65
C THR A 217 10.42 6.16 -11.07
N LEU A 218 9.32 6.56 -10.42
CA LEU A 218 7.98 6.09 -10.75
C LEU A 218 7.53 6.51 -12.16
N GLN A 219 7.96 7.65 -12.66
CA GLN A 219 7.66 8.10 -14.03
C GLN A 219 8.48 7.36 -15.09
N ALA A 220 9.75 7.11 -14.80
CA ALA A 220 10.68 6.48 -15.73
C ALA A 220 10.46 4.97 -15.88
N GLU A 221 10.08 4.27 -14.81
CA GLU A 221 9.91 2.81 -14.82
C GLU A 221 8.43 2.42 -14.83
N THR A 222 7.99 1.77 -15.89
CA THR A 222 6.58 1.40 -16.06
C THR A 222 6.19 0.08 -15.38
N ASN A 223 7.15 -0.82 -15.16
CA ASN A 223 6.91 -2.06 -14.44
C ASN A 223 6.91 -1.79 -12.92
N PRO A 224 5.83 -2.08 -12.18
CA PRO A 224 5.73 -1.74 -10.77
C PRO A 224 6.76 -2.47 -9.90
N THR A 225 7.08 -3.73 -10.19
CA THR A 225 8.11 -4.48 -9.44
C THR A 225 9.49 -3.87 -9.66
N ARG A 226 9.84 -3.55 -10.91
CA ARG A 226 11.13 -2.89 -11.21
C ARG A 226 11.22 -1.48 -10.63
N ALA A 227 10.10 -0.75 -10.56
CA ALA A 227 10.08 0.54 -9.90
C ALA A 227 10.38 0.41 -8.40
N ALA A 228 9.76 -0.57 -7.73
CA ALA A 228 10.04 -0.88 -6.33
C ALA A 228 11.51 -1.31 -6.13
N GLU A 229 12.04 -2.22 -6.97
CA GLU A 229 13.45 -2.64 -6.93
C GLU A 229 14.42 -1.47 -7.06
N LYS A 230 14.14 -0.52 -7.97
CA LYS A 230 14.99 0.66 -8.17
C LYS A 230 14.96 1.60 -6.97
N LEU A 231 13.79 1.81 -6.36
CA LEU A 231 13.65 2.65 -5.18
C LEU A 231 14.39 2.06 -3.98
N VAL A 232 14.26 0.74 -3.75
CA VAL A 232 14.99 0.03 -2.71
C VAL A 232 16.51 0.08 -2.96
N ALA A 233 16.94 -0.13 -4.21
CA ALA A 233 18.35 -0.04 -4.57
C ALA A 233 18.91 1.36 -4.32
N LEU A 234 18.16 2.41 -4.65
CA LEU A 234 18.55 3.79 -4.43
C LEU A 234 18.66 4.13 -2.93
N ALA A 235 17.71 3.67 -2.11
CA ALA A 235 17.80 3.82 -0.65
C ALA A 235 19.04 3.13 -0.08
N ASN A 236 19.36 1.93 -0.57
CA ASN A 236 20.56 1.19 -0.20
C ASN A 236 21.86 1.86 -0.67
N GLU A 237 21.86 2.50 -1.82
CA GLU A 237 23.00 3.28 -2.34
C GLU A 237 23.26 4.51 -1.47
N TYR A 238 22.22 5.16 -0.96
CA TYR A 238 22.31 6.32 -0.08
C TYR A 238 22.60 5.98 1.38
N GLY A 239 22.85 4.71 1.67
CA GLY A 239 23.31 4.27 2.99
C GLY A 239 22.56 3.08 3.56
N GLY A 240 21.29 2.85 3.17
CA GLY A 240 20.48 1.72 3.62
C GLY A 240 20.43 1.59 5.14
N ALA A 241 20.17 2.70 5.84
CA ALA A 241 20.28 2.79 7.30
C ALA A 241 19.23 1.95 8.04
N ASP A 242 18.12 1.61 7.36
CA ASP A 242 17.03 0.82 7.91
C ASP A 242 16.51 -0.22 6.91
N ASN A 243 15.57 -1.05 7.34
CA ASN A 243 14.77 -1.90 6.47
C ASN A 243 14.02 -1.04 5.47
N VAL A 244 13.93 -1.46 4.22
CA VAL A 244 13.31 -0.69 3.14
C VAL A 244 12.27 -1.55 2.44
N THR A 245 11.01 -1.18 2.57
CA THR A 245 9.90 -1.86 1.90
C THR A 245 9.11 -0.87 1.04
N VAL A 246 8.84 -1.29 -0.20
CA VAL A 246 8.13 -0.48 -1.19
C VAL A 246 7.11 -1.33 -1.93
N ILE A 247 5.87 -0.84 -2.01
CA ILE A 247 4.80 -1.39 -2.87
C ILE A 247 4.42 -0.32 -3.88
N VAL A 248 4.49 -0.63 -5.17
CA VAL A 248 4.08 0.26 -6.26
C VAL A 248 2.81 -0.31 -6.93
N ILE A 249 1.80 0.54 -7.09
CA ILE A 249 0.50 0.18 -7.67
C ILE A 249 0.19 1.16 -8.80
N ARG A 250 -0.04 0.64 -10.02
CA ARG A 250 -0.34 1.41 -11.21
C ARG A 250 -1.75 1.17 -11.68
N LEU A 251 -2.46 2.25 -11.99
CA LEU A 251 -3.81 2.21 -12.51
C LEU A 251 -3.78 2.37 -14.03
N GLU A 252 -3.95 1.26 -14.73
CA GLU A 252 -3.82 1.20 -16.19
C GLU A 252 -5.17 1.26 -16.89
N PRO A 253 -5.19 1.74 -18.17
CA PRO A 253 -6.38 1.60 -18.99
C PRO A 253 -6.74 0.12 -19.13
N GLY A 254 -8.00 -0.24 -18.95
CA GLY A 254 -8.46 -1.60 -19.20
C GLY A 254 -8.17 -2.02 -20.64
N SER A 255 -7.61 -3.22 -20.85
CA SER A 255 -7.32 -3.71 -22.19
C SER A 255 -8.60 -3.83 -23.01
N ARG A 256 -8.67 -3.13 -24.13
CA ARG A 256 -9.76 -3.21 -25.12
C ARG A 256 -9.75 -4.57 -25.87
N LYS A 257 -9.86 -5.69 -25.18
CA LYS A 257 -9.95 -7.02 -25.83
C LYS A 257 -11.32 -7.30 -26.45
N TRP A 258 -12.30 -6.40 -26.37
CA TRP A 258 -13.66 -6.68 -26.84
C TRP A 258 -13.85 -6.57 -28.38
N PHE A 259 -13.04 -5.85 -29.10
CA PHE A 259 -13.37 -5.57 -30.53
C PHE A 259 -12.69 -6.47 -31.56
N SER A 260 -11.85 -7.44 -31.18
CA SER A 260 -11.15 -8.29 -32.14
C SER A 260 -12.05 -9.38 -32.81
N TRP A 261 -13.13 -9.76 -32.17
CA TRP A 261 -14.04 -10.79 -32.72
C TRP A 261 -15.07 -10.19 -33.69
N LEU A 262 -15.46 -8.93 -33.56
CA LEU A 262 -16.39 -8.25 -34.47
C LEU A 262 -15.79 -8.01 -35.86
N ARG A 263 -14.47 -7.92 -36.01
CA ARG A 263 -13.79 -7.76 -37.30
C ARG A 263 -13.60 -9.08 -38.06
N ARG A 264 -13.77 -10.25 -37.47
CA ARG A 264 -13.69 -11.55 -38.16
C ARG A 264 -15.02 -11.99 -38.74
N GLY A 265 -16.15 -11.50 -38.27
CA GLY A 265 -17.47 -11.83 -38.77
C GLY A 265 -17.86 -11.11 -40.09
N ALA A 266 -17.18 -10.01 -40.46
CA ALA A 266 -17.50 -9.21 -41.63
C ALA A 266 -16.80 -9.68 -42.93
N ARG A 267 -15.82 -10.58 -42.83
CA ARG A 267 -15.08 -11.07 -44.03
C ARG A 267 -15.59 -12.38 -44.62
N SER A 268 -16.54 -13.08 -43.99
CA SER A 268 -17.04 -14.37 -44.48
C SER A 268 -18.33 -14.30 -45.29
N LYS A 269 -18.94 -13.11 -45.44
CA LYS A 269 -20.18 -12.92 -46.26
C LYS A 269 -19.99 -12.34 -47.67
N ALA A 270 -18.77 -12.08 -48.10
CA ALA A 270 -18.48 -11.48 -49.41
C ALA A 270 -17.97 -12.49 -50.49
N ALA A 271 -17.96 -13.80 -50.20
CA ALA A 271 -17.37 -14.81 -51.10
C ALA A 271 -18.35 -15.86 -51.67
N SER A 272 -19.66 -15.62 -51.60
CA SER A 272 -20.64 -16.61 -52.12
C SER A 272 -21.72 -16.05 -53.05
N ASN A 273 -21.38 -15.08 -53.89
CA ASN A 273 -22.27 -14.72 -55.03
C ASN A 273 -21.41 -14.45 -56.26
N GLY A 274 -21.25 -15.48 -57.09
CA GLY A 274 -20.55 -15.32 -58.37
C GLY A 274 -20.21 -16.64 -59.06
N SER A 275 -21.20 -17.47 -59.39
CA SER A 275 -21.07 -18.40 -60.51
C SER A 275 -22.44 -19.00 -60.85
N GLY A 276 -23.05 -18.46 -61.92
CA GLY A 276 -24.25 -18.97 -62.50
C GLY A 276 -24.36 -18.42 -63.90
N GLY A 277 -23.47 -18.81 -64.81
CA GLY A 277 -23.54 -18.52 -66.24
C GLY A 277 -24.04 -19.75 -67.00
N GLY A 278 -25.29 -19.75 -67.32
CA GLY A 278 -25.87 -20.79 -68.17
C GLY A 278 -25.41 -20.70 -69.62
N LYS A 279 -25.05 -21.83 -70.23
CA LYS A 279 -24.97 -22.08 -71.63
C LYS A 279 -26.38 -22.38 -72.17
N LEU A 280 -26.74 -21.77 -73.19
CA LEU A 280 -27.82 -22.21 -74.15
C LEU A 280 -27.19 -22.46 -75.49
N ASP A 281 -27.31 -23.69 -75.92
CA ASP A 281 -27.05 -24.11 -77.26
C ASP A 281 -28.24 -23.72 -78.19
N GLY A 282 -27.93 -23.42 -79.43
CA GLY A 282 -28.78 -23.27 -80.56
C GLY A 282 -27.96 -23.24 -81.82
#